data_e64e520c72c52ea3497982df00074dad
#
_entry.id   e64e520c72c52ea3497982df00074dad
#
_cell.length_a   1.000
_cell.length_b   1.000
_cell.length_c   1.000
_cell.angle_alpha   90.00
_cell.angle_beta   90.00
_cell.angle_gamma   90.00
#
_symmetry.space_group_name_H-M   'P 1'
#
loop_
_entity.id
_entity.type
_entity.pdbx_description
1 polymer ?
#
loop_
_entity_poly.entity_id
_entity_poly.type
_entity_poly.pdbx_seq_one_letter_code
_entity_poly.pdbx_strand_id
1 'polypeptide(L)'
;SAFNYMSEDPPLVSVGIERYGDESHRPGEIKDTLRNVLRTGEFVVNMVDRPLLEQMVGCSTDYPYGISETKEHGLQTAPSKLVRAPRLSQAPISLECRKFEILEYSELRAILLGEIVSIHFSEGMLNPDTLRVNVDSYFPMCRLGGPNYAESTVRVRLQVKPYSSQA
;
A
#
# COMPACT_ATOMS: atom_id res chain seq x y z
N SER A 1 7.08 3.48 -0.12
CA SER A 1 7.27 2.02 0.02
C SER A 1 6.53 1.29 -1.09
N ALA A 2 7.10 0.21 -1.60
CA ALA A 2 6.42 -0.69 -2.53
C ALA A 2 5.72 -1.81 -1.73
N PHE A 3 4.54 -2.22 -2.17
CA PHE A 3 3.85 -3.36 -1.58
C PHE A 3 3.44 -4.37 -2.66
N ASN A 4 3.27 -5.62 -2.25
CA ASN A 4 2.72 -6.67 -3.08
C ASN A 4 1.74 -7.54 -2.29
N TYR A 5 0.74 -8.06 -2.98
CA TYR A 5 -0.11 -9.13 -2.48
C TYR A 5 0.67 -10.45 -2.48
N MET A 6 0.56 -11.24 -1.40
CA MET A 6 1.41 -12.41 -1.19
C MET A 6 0.64 -13.72 -1.09
N SER A 7 -0.53 -13.72 -0.45
CA SER A 7 -1.27 -14.95 -0.12
C SER A 7 -2.76 -14.69 0.05
N GLU A 8 -3.58 -15.69 -0.24
CA GLU A 8 -5.03 -15.66 -0.05
C GLU A 8 -5.46 -16.23 1.31
N ASP A 9 -4.69 -17.17 1.85
CA ASP A 9 -4.99 -17.81 3.13
C ASP A 9 -3.71 -18.06 3.93
N PRO A 10 -3.46 -17.27 4.98
CA PRO A 10 -4.13 -16.02 5.29
C PRO A 10 -3.90 -14.93 4.22
N PRO A 11 -4.79 -13.93 4.09
CA PRO A 11 -4.63 -12.86 3.09
C PRO A 11 -3.52 -11.91 3.51
N LEU A 12 -2.35 -12.05 2.87
CA LEU A 12 -1.15 -11.32 3.23
C LEU A 12 -0.73 -10.31 2.16
N VAL A 13 -0.20 -9.18 2.64
CA VAL A 13 0.57 -8.23 1.85
C VAL A 13 1.99 -8.10 2.39
N SER A 14 2.95 -7.86 1.50
CA SER A 14 4.30 -7.48 1.87
C SER A 14 4.57 -6.00 1.59
N VAL A 15 5.28 -5.33 2.49
CA VAL A 15 5.70 -3.94 2.34
C VAL A 15 7.20 -3.85 2.58
N GLY A 16 7.96 -3.46 1.55
CA GLY A 16 9.39 -3.17 1.70
C GLY A 16 9.59 -1.88 2.48
N ILE A 17 10.34 -1.93 3.58
CA ILE A 17 10.65 -0.77 4.41
C ILE A 17 12.16 -0.64 4.55
N GLU A 18 12.65 0.58 4.34
CA GLU A 18 14.06 0.93 4.48
C GLU A 18 14.26 1.78 5.75
N ARG A 19 15.49 1.78 6.28
CA ARG A 19 15.93 2.81 7.20
C ARG A 19 16.29 4.09 6.45
N TYR A 20 16.39 5.20 7.15
CA TYR A 20 16.90 6.43 6.58
C TYR A 20 18.37 6.27 6.18
N GLY A 21 18.71 6.68 4.95
CA GLY A 21 20.08 6.65 4.43
C GLY A 21 20.99 7.71 5.04
N ASP A 22 22.26 7.65 4.72
CA ASP A 22 23.30 8.54 5.28
C ASP A 22 23.10 10.03 4.94
N GLU A 23 22.42 10.31 3.83
CA GLU A 23 22.10 11.70 3.40
C GLU A 23 20.83 12.27 4.05
N SER A 24 20.13 11.48 4.86
CA SER A 24 18.95 11.90 5.61
C SER A 24 19.30 12.76 6.79
N HIS A 25 18.37 13.58 7.29
CA HIS A 25 18.52 14.23 8.60
C HIS A 25 18.48 13.23 9.77
N ARG A 26 18.14 11.96 9.50
CA ARG A 26 17.93 10.89 10.49
C ARG A 26 18.67 9.61 10.08
N PRO A 27 19.98 9.67 9.81
CA PRO A 27 20.72 8.56 9.24
C PRO A 27 20.63 7.32 10.17
N GLY A 28 20.37 6.16 9.56
CA GLY A 28 20.28 4.89 10.27
C GLY A 28 19.01 4.67 11.11
N GLU A 29 18.18 5.71 11.32
CA GLU A 29 16.91 5.52 12.01
C GLU A 29 15.90 4.70 11.19
N ILE A 30 15.03 3.98 11.89
CA ILE A 30 13.88 3.31 11.24
C ILE A 30 12.85 4.34 10.78
N LYS A 31 12.30 4.14 9.60
CA LYS A 31 11.23 5.01 9.08
C LYS A 31 10.00 4.98 9.99
N ASP A 32 9.28 6.09 10.04
CA ASP A 32 8.16 6.27 10.97
C ASP A 32 7.04 5.25 10.74
N THR A 33 6.83 4.79 9.52
CA THR A 33 5.91 3.68 9.23
C THR A 33 6.28 2.43 10.03
N LEU A 34 7.55 1.99 9.98
CA LEU A 34 7.98 0.81 10.72
C LEU A 34 7.90 1.05 12.24
N ARG A 35 8.34 2.22 12.72
CA ARG A 35 8.22 2.62 14.13
C ARG A 35 6.77 2.55 14.61
N ASN A 36 5.84 3.06 13.82
CA ASN A 36 4.43 3.03 14.17
C ASN A 36 3.87 1.60 14.18
N VAL A 37 4.21 0.77 13.21
CA VAL A 37 3.77 -0.64 13.16
C VAL A 37 4.34 -1.43 14.33
N LEU A 38 5.61 -1.23 14.69
CA LEU A 38 6.20 -1.87 15.88
C LEU A 38 5.46 -1.52 17.16
N ARG A 39 5.00 -0.26 17.29
CA ARG A 39 4.27 0.23 18.45
C ARG A 39 2.80 -0.19 18.48
N THR A 40 2.13 -0.23 17.33
CA THR A 40 0.67 -0.41 17.25
C THR A 40 0.24 -1.79 16.79
N GLY A 41 1.10 -2.49 16.05
CA GLY A 41 0.76 -3.75 15.38
C GLY A 41 -0.17 -3.58 14.17
N GLU A 42 -0.42 -2.34 13.71
CA GLU A 42 -1.46 -2.04 12.74
C GLU A 42 -0.98 -1.02 11.70
N PHE A 43 -1.48 -1.14 10.47
CA PHE A 43 -1.23 -0.18 9.40
C PHE A 43 -2.31 -0.26 8.32
N VAL A 44 -2.31 0.72 7.40
CA VAL A 44 -3.21 0.75 6.24
C VAL A 44 -2.39 0.93 4.98
N VAL A 45 -2.64 0.09 3.98
CA VAL A 45 -2.16 0.30 2.61
C VAL A 45 -3.23 1.03 1.84
N ASN A 46 -2.92 2.23 1.33
CA ASN A 46 -3.81 3.01 0.49
C ASN A 46 -3.35 2.91 -0.96
N MET A 47 -4.21 2.41 -1.84
CA MET A 47 -3.92 2.34 -3.27
C MET A 47 -3.90 3.73 -3.85
N VAL A 48 -2.97 3.97 -4.75
CA VAL A 48 -2.77 5.28 -5.39
C VAL A 48 -3.21 5.20 -6.84
N ASP A 49 -4.03 6.16 -7.23
CA ASP A 49 -4.39 6.46 -8.61
C ASP A 49 -3.76 7.79 -9.05
N ARG A 50 -4.05 8.22 -10.27
CA ARG A 50 -3.47 9.44 -10.84
C ARG A 50 -3.72 10.70 -9.99
N PRO A 51 -4.93 10.97 -9.47
CA PRO A 51 -5.18 12.14 -8.63
C PRO A 51 -4.33 12.22 -7.36
N LEU A 52 -3.92 11.08 -6.80
CA LEU A 52 -3.13 11.03 -5.57
C LEU A 52 -1.62 10.93 -5.80
N LEU A 53 -1.16 10.87 -7.05
CA LEU A 53 0.25 10.60 -7.35
C LEU A 53 1.20 11.64 -6.77
N GLU A 54 0.91 12.93 -6.97
CA GLU A 54 1.79 14.01 -6.51
C GLU A 54 1.88 14.07 -4.98
N GLN A 55 0.76 13.91 -4.29
CA GLN A 55 0.73 13.85 -2.83
C GLN A 55 1.48 12.62 -2.30
N MET A 56 1.31 11.46 -2.94
CA MET A 56 2.04 10.24 -2.59
C MET A 56 3.56 10.42 -2.74
N VAL A 57 3.99 11.04 -3.82
CA VAL A 57 5.42 11.37 -4.02
C VAL A 57 5.90 12.34 -2.95
N GLY A 58 5.12 13.38 -2.65
CA GLY A 58 5.40 14.34 -1.58
C GLY A 58 5.54 13.68 -0.20
N CYS A 59 4.71 12.69 0.12
CA CYS A 59 4.83 11.90 1.35
C CYS A 59 6.12 11.06 1.46
N SER A 60 6.93 10.98 0.41
CA SER A 60 8.26 10.35 0.47
C SER A 60 9.38 11.31 0.89
N THR A 61 9.06 12.58 1.12
CA THR A 61 10.00 13.58 1.64
C THR A 61 10.50 13.16 3.02
N ASP A 62 11.77 13.41 3.28
CA ASP A 62 12.40 13.12 4.54
C ASP A 62 12.08 14.21 5.57
N TYR A 63 10.94 14.07 6.24
CA TYR A 63 10.51 14.98 7.29
C TYR A 63 11.13 14.64 8.65
N PRO A 64 11.30 15.64 9.53
CA PRO A 64 11.61 15.39 10.95
C PRO A 64 10.53 14.53 11.61
N TYR A 65 10.93 13.75 12.62
CA TYR A 65 9.98 12.95 13.39
C TYR A 65 8.84 13.79 13.98
N GLY A 66 7.63 13.30 13.85
CA GLY A 66 6.41 13.95 14.37
C GLY A 66 5.72 14.90 13.38
N ILE A 67 6.30 15.14 12.21
CA ILE A 67 5.62 15.82 11.12
C ILE A 67 4.73 14.81 10.40
N SER A 68 3.47 15.19 10.19
CA SER A 68 2.50 14.32 9.51
C SER A 68 2.47 14.63 8.02
N GLU A 69 2.99 13.73 7.20
CA GLU A 69 3.01 13.87 5.74
C GLU A 69 1.59 14.08 5.18
N THR A 70 0.58 13.45 5.77
CA THR A 70 -0.81 13.62 5.33
C THR A 70 -1.30 15.07 5.50
N LYS A 71 -0.87 15.75 6.56
CA LYS A 71 -1.19 17.16 6.80
C LYS A 71 -0.42 18.08 5.87
N GLU A 72 0.89 17.83 5.70
CA GLU A 72 1.75 18.63 4.83
C GLU A 72 1.29 18.61 3.36
N HIS A 73 0.72 17.49 2.91
CA HIS A 73 0.25 17.32 1.53
C HIS A 73 -1.28 17.44 1.38
N GLY A 74 -1.99 17.92 2.40
CA GLY A 74 -3.44 18.15 2.32
C GLY A 74 -4.27 16.87 2.12
N LEU A 75 -3.72 15.71 2.50
CA LEU A 75 -4.42 14.44 2.41
C LEU A 75 -5.43 14.31 3.55
N GLN A 76 -6.66 13.98 3.20
CA GLN A 76 -7.73 13.77 4.18
C GLN A 76 -7.74 12.33 4.67
N THR A 77 -7.88 12.17 5.97
CA THR A 77 -7.99 10.85 6.60
C THR A 77 -9.42 10.58 7.05
N ALA A 78 -9.78 9.29 7.06
CA ALA A 78 -11.02 8.78 7.60
C ALA A 78 -10.71 7.63 8.57
N PRO A 79 -11.58 7.38 9.57
CA PRO A 79 -11.39 6.26 10.48
C PRO A 79 -11.41 4.94 9.73
N SER A 80 -10.56 4.02 10.14
CA SER A 80 -10.60 2.61 9.76
C SER A 80 -11.67 1.88 10.55
N LYS A 81 -12.06 0.68 10.10
CA LYS A 81 -13.11 -0.13 10.71
C LYS A 81 -12.57 -1.08 11.79
N LEU A 82 -11.44 -1.73 11.53
CA LEU A 82 -10.87 -2.80 12.37
C LEU A 82 -9.49 -2.49 12.93
N VAL A 83 -8.83 -1.43 12.46
CA VAL A 83 -7.53 -0.98 12.96
C VAL A 83 -7.58 0.49 13.38
N ARG A 84 -6.65 0.91 14.25
CA ARG A 84 -6.58 2.31 14.74
C ARG A 84 -5.90 3.25 13.74
N ALA A 85 -5.05 2.70 12.87
CA ALA A 85 -4.39 3.49 11.82
C ALA A 85 -5.46 4.03 10.85
N PRO A 86 -5.53 5.35 10.60
CA PRO A 86 -6.52 5.92 9.69
C PRO A 86 -6.20 5.54 8.24
N ARG A 87 -7.24 5.46 7.42
CA ARG A 87 -7.12 5.36 5.97
C ARG A 87 -7.17 6.74 5.31
N LEU A 88 -6.72 6.85 4.07
CA LEU A 88 -6.97 8.04 3.24
C LEU A 88 -8.39 7.97 2.68
N SER A 89 -9.18 9.03 2.89
CA SER A 89 -10.55 9.10 2.38
C SER A 89 -10.62 9.18 0.86
N GLN A 90 -9.57 9.70 0.22
CA GLN A 90 -9.47 9.86 -1.24
C GLN A 90 -8.94 8.60 -1.94
N ALA A 91 -8.40 7.62 -1.24
CA ALA A 91 -7.87 6.41 -1.86
C ALA A 91 -9.00 5.56 -2.46
N PRO A 92 -8.86 5.09 -3.71
CA PRO A 92 -9.88 4.24 -4.35
C PRO A 92 -10.09 2.91 -3.63
N ILE A 93 -9.01 2.36 -3.06
CA ILE A 93 -9.03 1.13 -2.27
C ILE A 93 -8.06 1.31 -1.09
N SER A 94 -8.47 0.89 0.11
CA SER A 94 -7.61 0.85 1.29
C SER A 94 -7.68 -0.52 1.95
N LEU A 95 -6.52 -1.07 2.31
CA LEU A 95 -6.37 -2.36 2.97
C LEU A 95 -5.99 -2.10 4.43
N GLU A 96 -6.86 -2.45 5.37
CA GLU A 96 -6.54 -2.43 6.79
C GLU A 96 -5.77 -3.68 7.15
N CYS A 97 -4.60 -3.51 7.75
CA CYS A 97 -3.69 -4.62 8.00
C CYS A 97 -3.26 -4.68 9.47
N ARG A 98 -3.14 -5.89 9.99
CA ARG A 98 -2.42 -6.19 11.22
C ARG A 98 -1.05 -6.74 10.88
N LYS A 99 -0.06 -6.37 11.67
CA LYS A 99 1.29 -6.90 11.55
C LYS A 99 1.24 -8.43 11.70
N PHE A 100 1.67 -9.14 10.67
CA PHE A 100 1.85 -10.59 10.71
C PHE A 100 3.28 -10.91 11.15
N GLU A 101 4.28 -10.45 10.38
CA GLU A 101 5.69 -10.70 10.66
C GLU A 101 6.55 -9.57 10.11
N ILE A 102 7.76 -9.41 10.64
CA ILE A 102 8.79 -8.52 10.10
C ILE A 102 10.03 -9.37 9.85
N LEU A 103 10.46 -9.41 8.60
CA LEU A 103 11.67 -10.10 8.16
C LEU A 103 12.79 -9.08 7.98
N GLU A 104 13.73 -9.04 8.92
CA GLU A 104 14.94 -8.23 8.83
C GLU A 104 16.04 -9.07 8.18
N TYR A 105 16.53 -8.65 7.01
CA TYR A 105 17.59 -9.36 6.27
C TYR A 105 18.81 -8.49 5.98
N SER A 106 18.78 -7.25 6.40
CA SER A 106 19.97 -6.38 6.51
C SER A 106 19.73 -5.30 7.56
N GLU A 107 20.81 -4.62 7.97
CA GLU A 107 20.72 -3.48 8.89
C GLU A 107 19.84 -2.34 8.35
N LEU A 108 19.70 -2.24 7.03
CA LEU A 108 19.00 -1.12 6.38
C LEU A 108 17.61 -1.49 5.84
N ARG A 109 17.26 -2.78 5.77
CA ARG A 109 16.06 -3.22 5.04
C ARG A 109 15.30 -4.32 5.76
N ALA A 110 13.97 -4.18 5.76
CA ALA A 110 13.04 -5.17 6.27
C ALA A 110 11.86 -5.35 5.30
N ILE A 111 11.22 -6.50 5.36
CA ILE A 111 9.88 -6.73 4.80
C ILE A 111 8.90 -6.84 5.96
N LEU A 112 7.92 -5.97 5.95
CA LEU A 112 6.74 -6.08 6.81
C LEU A 112 5.70 -6.94 6.11
N LEU A 113 5.31 -8.04 6.72
CA LEU A 113 4.14 -8.83 6.33
C LEU A 113 2.94 -8.38 7.15
N GLY A 114 1.84 -8.12 6.48
CA GLY A 114 0.58 -7.74 7.11
C GLY A 114 -0.57 -8.61 6.67
N GLU A 115 -1.39 -9.05 7.62
CA GLU A 115 -2.66 -9.71 7.36
C GLU A 115 -3.73 -8.66 7.05
N ILE A 116 -4.39 -8.79 5.91
CA ILE A 116 -5.51 -7.93 5.53
C ILE A 116 -6.73 -8.35 6.35
N VAL A 117 -7.22 -7.46 7.19
CA VAL A 117 -8.40 -7.72 8.05
C VAL A 117 -9.66 -7.02 7.56
N SER A 118 -9.54 -5.99 6.71
CA SER A 118 -10.66 -5.28 6.08
C SER A 118 -10.21 -4.59 4.81
N ILE A 119 -11.11 -4.45 3.84
CA ILE A 119 -10.88 -3.73 2.59
C ILE A 119 -11.97 -2.68 2.44
N HIS A 120 -11.57 -1.43 2.19
CA HIS A 120 -12.47 -0.34 1.83
C HIS A 120 -12.37 -0.06 0.35
N PHE A 121 -13.51 0.16 -0.27
CA PHE A 121 -13.64 0.59 -1.66
C PHE A 121 -14.35 1.93 -1.70
N SER A 122 -13.89 2.85 -2.54
CA SER A 122 -14.67 4.04 -2.87
C SER A 122 -15.93 3.66 -3.64
N GLU A 123 -16.90 4.56 -3.66
CA GLU A 123 -18.17 4.35 -4.35
C GLU A 123 -17.96 3.96 -5.83
N GLY A 124 -18.67 2.94 -6.30
CA GLY A 124 -18.56 2.41 -7.66
C GLY A 124 -17.32 1.57 -7.97
N MET A 125 -16.38 1.44 -7.01
CA MET A 125 -15.15 0.68 -7.22
C MET A 125 -15.34 -0.83 -7.11
N LEU A 126 -16.32 -1.29 -6.35
CA LEU A 126 -16.67 -2.71 -6.19
C LEU A 126 -18.03 -2.98 -6.82
N ASN A 127 -18.12 -4.03 -7.63
CA ASN A 127 -19.41 -4.55 -8.09
C ASN A 127 -20.02 -5.39 -6.92
N PRO A 128 -21.18 -5.01 -6.37
CA PRO A 128 -21.75 -5.67 -5.19
C PRO A 128 -22.24 -7.10 -5.46
N ASP A 129 -22.64 -7.40 -6.70
CA ASP A 129 -23.20 -8.71 -7.07
C ASP A 129 -22.10 -9.76 -7.28
N THR A 130 -20.96 -9.34 -7.82
CA THR A 130 -19.85 -10.23 -8.17
C THR A 130 -18.70 -10.15 -7.20
N LEU A 131 -18.68 -9.16 -6.30
CA LEU A 131 -17.59 -8.80 -5.39
C LEU A 131 -16.23 -8.59 -6.11
N ARG A 132 -16.30 -8.11 -7.35
CA ARG A 132 -15.09 -7.82 -8.15
C ARG A 132 -14.87 -6.33 -8.27
N VAL A 133 -13.60 -5.95 -8.29
CA VAL A 133 -13.19 -4.57 -8.55
C VAL A 133 -13.65 -4.17 -9.96
N ASN A 134 -14.25 -2.98 -10.07
CA ASN A 134 -14.58 -2.39 -11.36
C ASN A 134 -13.30 -1.90 -12.03
N VAL A 135 -12.67 -2.79 -12.79
CA VAL A 135 -11.38 -2.52 -13.45
C VAL A 135 -11.46 -1.40 -14.50
N ASP A 136 -12.64 -1.09 -15.01
CA ASP A 136 -12.81 -0.01 -15.99
C ASP A 136 -12.76 1.38 -15.35
N SER A 137 -12.96 1.45 -14.03
CA SER A 137 -12.90 2.68 -13.23
C SER A 137 -11.63 2.78 -12.36
N TYR A 138 -10.75 1.77 -12.39
CA TYR A 138 -9.58 1.70 -11.53
C TYR A 138 -8.28 1.73 -12.33
N PHE A 139 -7.49 2.79 -12.16
CA PHE A 139 -6.24 3.03 -12.86
C PHE A 139 -5.08 3.18 -11.85
N PRO A 140 -4.62 2.07 -11.25
CA PRO A 140 -3.57 2.13 -10.25
C PRO A 140 -2.26 2.63 -10.84
N MET A 141 -1.52 3.38 -10.02
CA MET A 141 -0.16 3.81 -10.33
C MET A 141 0.83 2.70 -10.02
N CYS A 142 1.70 2.41 -10.96
CA CYS A 142 2.79 1.46 -10.81
C CYS A 142 4.12 2.20 -10.69
N ARG A 143 4.95 1.86 -9.71
CA ARG A 143 6.31 2.40 -9.61
C ARG A 143 7.26 1.57 -10.46
N LEU A 144 7.95 2.23 -11.41
CA LEU A 144 8.92 1.59 -12.30
C LEU A 144 10.35 1.64 -11.76
N GLY A 145 10.58 2.47 -10.73
CA GLY A 145 11.89 2.68 -10.11
C GLY A 145 12.34 4.14 -10.16
N GLY A 146 13.08 4.58 -9.14
CA GLY A 146 13.45 5.99 -8.99
C GLY A 146 12.22 6.91 -9.04
N PRO A 147 12.27 8.01 -9.82
CA PRO A 147 11.16 8.96 -9.95
C PRO A 147 10.12 8.54 -11.01
N ASN A 148 10.22 7.35 -11.59
CA ASN A 148 9.39 6.94 -12.72
C ASN A 148 8.16 6.16 -12.25
N TYR A 149 7.00 6.54 -12.77
CA TYR A 149 5.72 5.91 -12.52
C TYR A 149 4.99 5.66 -13.85
N ALA A 150 4.14 4.63 -13.87
CA ALA A 150 3.23 4.34 -14.97
C ALA A 150 1.80 4.24 -14.46
N GLU A 151 0.87 4.69 -15.27
CA GLU A 151 -0.56 4.51 -15.04
C GLU A 151 -1.03 3.26 -15.78
N SER A 152 -1.77 2.40 -15.10
CA SER A 152 -2.31 1.18 -15.70
C SER A 152 -3.57 1.50 -16.52
N THR A 153 -3.38 1.92 -17.78
CA THR A 153 -4.47 2.34 -18.67
C THR A 153 -4.92 1.26 -19.67
N VAL A 154 -4.05 0.29 -19.98
CA VAL A 154 -4.37 -0.79 -20.92
C VAL A 154 -4.95 -1.98 -20.17
N ARG A 155 -6.08 -2.49 -20.66
CA ARG A 155 -6.75 -3.68 -20.14
C ARG A 155 -6.61 -4.83 -21.13
N VAL A 156 -6.11 -5.96 -20.64
CA VAL A 156 -6.02 -7.20 -21.42
C VAL A 156 -6.79 -8.28 -20.67
N ARG A 157 -7.82 -8.82 -21.31
CA ARG A 157 -8.61 -9.92 -20.75
C ARG A 157 -8.22 -11.23 -21.43
N LEU A 158 -7.60 -12.11 -20.68
CA LEU A 158 -7.24 -13.44 -21.15
C LEU A 158 -8.01 -14.51 -20.36
N GLN A 159 -8.41 -15.57 -21.06
CA GLN A 159 -9.04 -16.74 -20.43
C GLN A 159 -8.02 -17.86 -20.35
N VAL A 160 -7.86 -18.43 -19.16
CA VAL A 160 -7.09 -19.68 -18.97
C VAL A 160 -7.90 -20.82 -19.58
N LYS A 161 -7.33 -21.51 -20.55
CA LYS A 161 -7.94 -22.73 -21.10
C LYS A 161 -7.71 -23.89 -20.15
N PRO A 162 -8.70 -24.75 -19.88
CA PRO A 162 -8.48 -25.96 -19.12
C PRO A 162 -7.48 -26.86 -19.87
N TYR A 163 -6.62 -27.53 -19.11
CA TYR A 163 -5.74 -28.55 -19.70
C TYR A 163 -6.60 -29.69 -20.26
N SER A 164 -6.50 -29.93 -21.55
CA SER A 164 -7.05 -31.14 -22.18
C SER A 164 -5.89 -32.12 -22.42
N SER A 165 -5.85 -33.23 -21.67
CA SER A 165 -4.99 -34.35 -22.06
C SER A 165 -5.46 -34.81 -23.44
N GLN A 166 -4.65 -34.66 -24.45
CA GLN A 166 -4.85 -35.41 -25.67
C GLN A 166 -4.63 -36.90 -25.36
N ALA A 167 -5.71 -37.67 -25.40
CA ALA A 167 -5.65 -39.11 -25.38
C ALA A 167 -5.10 -39.66 -26.70
#